data_ba967196862933265d2f4f1d575eefa1
#
_entry.id   ba967196862933265d2f4f1d575eefa1
#
_cell.length_a   1.000
_cell.length_b   1.000
_cell.length_c   1.000
_cell.angle_alpha   90.00
_cell.angle_beta   90.00
_cell.angle_gamma   90.00
#
_symmetry.space_group_name_H-M   'P 1'
#
loop_
_entity.id
_entity.type
_entity.pdbx_description
1 polymer ?
#
loop_
_entity_poly.entity_id
_entity_poly.type
_entity_poly.pdbx_seq_one_letter_code
_entity_poly.pdbx_strand_id
1 'polypeptide(L)'
;MMKTRSANRTDRQTIGTSPRPPIIVVPLDGTTEAKAVLPIARLAARLVHGNVHVVHVGDEPLPKAELLAHVGLHGAETRGLVIDQLSGPVAPAIVAHADRVNAALIAMTTRGKTAYQGRTVRPVVEAVISTASCPVLLVRPEIAQRVAGMEALHRILVPLDGAPSSAAVIRPALNLAEQSGAAFDVLYVATEAPRPSEPGTLAGPVYVDQPQYEWPTWAEEFVSRFGTCLGERPLPVPTRLFVRHGDPAVAILHIAAEENSDLIVLEWRGRLDPPHGWVVKRVLGSAPCPVLLLHTV
;
A
#
# COMPACT_ATOMS: atom_id res chain seq x y z
N MET A 1 41.48 16.45 51.23
CA MET A 1 40.37 17.33 50.81
C MET A 1 40.59 17.72 49.33
N MET A 2 40.08 16.91 48.42
CA MET A 2 40.34 17.06 47.00
C MET A 2 38.98 17.26 46.28
N LYS A 3 38.75 18.48 45.79
CA LYS A 3 37.54 18.83 45.01
C LYS A 3 37.74 18.41 43.56
N THR A 4 37.05 17.39 43.14
CA THR A 4 36.92 17.02 41.71
C THR A 4 35.90 17.93 41.03
N ARG A 5 36.36 18.72 40.07
CA ARG A 5 35.55 19.51 39.17
C ARG A 5 34.94 18.60 38.13
N SER A 6 33.62 18.51 38.13
CA SER A 6 32.81 17.94 37.04
C SER A 6 32.91 18.86 35.83
N ALA A 7 33.41 18.33 34.73
CA ALA A 7 33.42 19.00 33.44
C ALA A 7 32.05 18.89 32.79
N ASN A 8 31.41 20.03 32.63
CA ASN A 8 30.18 20.21 31.92
C ASN A 8 30.44 19.96 30.42
N ARG A 9 29.93 18.86 29.88
CA ARG A 9 29.99 18.53 28.46
C ARG A 9 28.86 19.28 27.77
N THR A 10 29.23 20.37 27.17
CA THR A 10 28.39 21.23 26.36
C THR A 10 27.70 20.41 25.27
N ASP A 11 26.37 20.36 25.30
CA ASP A 11 25.51 19.88 24.23
C ASP A 11 25.89 20.59 22.93
N ARG A 12 26.49 19.86 22.00
CA ARG A 12 26.51 20.25 20.61
C ARG A 12 25.10 20.06 20.08
N GLN A 13 24.35 21.14 20.05
CA GLN A 13 23.16 21.29 19.20
C GLN A 13 23.60 20.95 17.76
N THR A 14 23.28 19.75 17.34
CA THR A 14 23.30 19.38 15.93
C THR A 14 22.25 20.24 15.27
N ILE A 15 22.68 21.21 14.46
CA ILE A 15 21.82 22.00 13.59
C ILE A 15 21.11 20.98 12.70
N GLY A 16 19.82 20.72 13.01
CA GLY A 16 18.99 19.76 12.29
C GLY A 16 18.84 20.21 10.84
N THR A 17 19.41 19.43 9.94
CA THR A 17 18.95 19.43 8.55
C THR A 17 17.50 19.02 8.60
N SER A 18 16.58 19.90 8.21
CA SER A 18 15.16 19.56 8.02
C SER A 18 15.08 18.27 7.23
N PRO A 19 14.32 17.25 7.67
CA PRO A 19 14.18 16.04 6.91
C PRO A 19 13.69 16.42 5.52
N ARG A 20 14.36 15.87 4.49
CA ARG A 20 13.96 16.10 3.09
C ARG A 20 12.49 15.67 2.94
N PRO A 21 11.68 16.44 2.20
CA PRO A 21 10.29 16.08 1.99
C PRO A 21 10.20 14.68 1.36
N PRO A 22 9.25 13.84 1.79
CA PRO A 22 9.02 12.51 1.22
C PRO A 22 8.85 12.57 -0.31
N ILE A 23 9.40 11.59 -1.01
CA ILE A 23 9.35 11.53 -2.47
C ILE A 23 8.41 10.41 -2.90
N ILE A 24 7.47 10.74 -3.78
CA ILE A 24 6.57 9.78 -4.44
C ILE A 24 7.06 9.59 -5.86
N VAL A 25 7.58 8.42 -6.19
CA VAL A 25 8.07 8.08 -7.54
C VAL A 25 6.91 7.60 -8.39
N VAL A 26 6.75 8.19 -9.57
CA VAL A 26 5.67 7.88 -10.53
C VAL A 26 6.27 7.52 -11.88
N PRO A 27 6.39 6.23 -12.22
CA PRO A 27 6.82 5.80 -13.54
C PRO A 27 5.74 6.05 -14.59
N LEU A 28 6.09 6.73 -15.68
CA LEU A 28 5.21 6.98 -16.83
C LEU A 28 5.84 6.45 -18.12
N ASP A 29 5.04 5.72 -18.90
CA ASP A 29 5.43 5.13 -20.19
C ASP A 29 4.88 5.92 -21.40
N GLY A 30 4.28 7.07 -21.15
CA GLY A 30 3.67 7.93 -22.17
C GLY A 30 2.24 7.55 -22.55
N THR A 31 1.65 6.53 -21.93
CA THR A 31 0.23 6.19 -22.16
C THR A 31 -0.72 7.01 -21.30
N THR A 32 -1.93 7.19 -21.78
CA THR A 32 -3.01 7.80 -20.99
C THR A 32 -3.34 6.98 -19.76
N GLU A 33 -3.27 5.66 -19.87
CA GLU A 33 -3.49 4.72 -18.78
C GLU A 33 -2.47 4.91 -17.66
N ALA A 34 -1.18 5.10 -18.00
CA ALA A 34 -0.15 5.33 -17.00
C ALA A 34 -0.37 6.63 -16.22
N LYS A 35 -0.91 7.66 -16.86
CA LYS A 35 -1.21 8.95 -16.20
C LYS A 35 -2.35 8.87 -15.18
N ALA A 36 -3.19 7.83 -15.23
CA ALA A 36 -4.31 7.67 -14.29
C ALA A 36 -3.88 7.63 -12.81
N VAL A 37 -2.60 7.38 -12.53
CA VAL A 37 -2.06 7.37 -11.16
C VAL A 37 -1.74 8.78 -10.62
N LEU A 38 -1.55 9.78 -11.48
CA LEU A 38 -1.07 11.11 -11.07
C LEU A 38 -1.97 11.81 -10.02
N PRO A 39 -3.32 11.79 -10.13
CA PRO A 39 -4.17 12.43 -9.14
C PRO A 39 -3.96 11.86 -7.74
N ILE A 40 -3.93 10.54 -7.59
CA ILE A 40 -3.73 9.91 -6.27
C ILE A 40 -2.28 10.07 -5.78
N ALA A 41 -1.29 10.05 -6.67
CA ALA A 41 0.09 10.32 -6.30
C ALA A 41 0.26 11.76 -5.76
N ARG A 42 -0.42 12.73 -6.36
CA ARG A 42 -0.48 14.11 -5.86
C ARG A 42 -1.22 14.22 -4.52
N LEU A 43 -2.32 13.48 -4.36
CA LEU A 43 -3.03 13.41 -3.08
C LEU A 43 -2.10 12.82 -2.00
N ALA A 44 -1.45 11.69 -2.28
CA ALA A 44 -0.49 11.09 -1.36
C ALA A 44 0.65 12.06 -1.00
N ALA A 45 1.22 12.77 -2.00
CA ALA A 45 2.25 13.78 -1.75
C ALA A 45 1.75 14.92 -0.83
N ARG A 46 0.51 15.40 -1.02
CA ARG A 46 -0.08 16.41 -0.13
C ARG A 46 -0.21 15.91 1.31
N LEU A 47 -0.68 14.68 1.50
CA LEU A 47 -0.88 14.09 2.84
C LEU A 47 0.44 13.97 3.62
N VAL A 48 1.55 13.68 2.94
CA VAL A 48 2.85 13.52 3.60
C VAL A 48 3.75 14.76 3.45
N HIS A 49 3.23 15.88 2.95
CA HIS A 49 4.02 17.11 2.64
C HIS A 49 5.24 16.80 1.76
N GLY A 50 5.07 15.89 0.79
CA GLY A 50 6.11 15.39 -0.08
C GLY A 50 6.07 15.97 -1.50
N ASN A 51 6.95 15.45 -2.35
CA ASN A 51 7.09 15.81 -3.76
C ASN A 51 6.80 14.61 -4.66
N VAL A 52 6.31 14.89 -5.87
CA VAL A 52 6.10 13.87 -6.90
C VAL A 52 7.26 13.92 -7.91
N HIS A 53 7.97 12.80 -8.03
CA HIS A 53 9.00 12.58 -9.03
C HIS A 53 8.47 11.66 -10.12
N VAL A 54 8.22 12.21 -11.29
CA VAL A 54 7.87 11.44 -12.48
C VAL A 54 9.16 10.91 -13.11
N VAL A 55 9.18 9.61 -13.41
CA VAL A 55 10.32 8.99 -14.10
C VAL A 55 9.86 8.31 -15.38
N HIS A 56 10.64 8.46 -16.43
CA HIS A 56 10.50 7.72 -17.67
C HIS A 56 11.73 6.89 -17.91
N VAL A 57 11.57 5.63 -18.32
CA VAL A 57 12.72 4.77 -18.69
C VAL A 57 12.81 4.67 -20.21
N GLY A 58 13.93 5.11 -20.77
CA GLY A 58 14.19 5.07 -22.19
C GLY A 58 15.69 5.15 -22.47
N ASP A 59 16.15 4.49 -23.55
CA ASP A 59 17.56 4.35 -23.86
C ASP A 59 18.18 5.62 -24.43
N GLU A 60 17.41 6.40 -25.19
CA GLU A 60 17.88 7.66 -25.79
C GLU A 60 17.51 8.84 -24.89
N PRO A 61 18.49 9.66 -24.48
CA PRO A 61 18.21 10.84 -23.67
C PRO A 61 17.41 11.89 -24.46
N LEU A 62 16.26 12.27 -23.94
CA LEU A 62 15.39 13.26 -24.56
C LEU A 62 15.60 14.64 -23.92
N PRO A 63 15.59 15.72 -24.71
CA PRO A 63 15.46 17.07 -24.19
C PRO A 63 14.20 17.19 -23.32
N LYS A 64 14.25 18.02 -22.26
CA LYS A 64 13.16 18.12 -21.29
C LYS A 64 11.78 18.37 -21.91
N ALA A 65 11.71 19.19 -22.96
CA ALA A 65 10.44 19.49 -23.65
C ALA A 65 9.88 18.24 -24.36
N GLU A 66 10.75 17.47 -25.00
CA GLU A 66 10.38 16.22 -25.69
C GLU A 66 10.01 15.12 -24.69
N LEU A 67 10.74 15.02 -23.57
CA LEU A 67 10.41 14.10 -22.49
C LEU A 67 9.02 14.37 -21.92
N LEU A 68 8.68 15.65 -21.67
CA LEU A 68 7.35 16.05 -21.22
C LEU A 68 6.26 15.64 -22.22
N ALA A 69 6.47 15.92 -23.49
CA ALA A 69 5.56 15.52 -24.56
C ALA A 69 5.43 13.99 -24.65
N HIS A 70 6.57 13.28 -24.52
CA HIS A 70 6.61 11.82 -24.57
C HIS A 70 5.80 11.16 -23.44
N VAL A 71 5.94 11.66 -22.20
CA VAL A 71 5.15 11.17 -21.06
C VAL A 71 3.72 11.75 -21.04
N GLY A 72 3.37 12.57 -22.03
CA GLY A 72 2.04 13.14 -22.21
C GLY A 72 1.66 14.19 -21.17
N LEU A 73 2.64 14.91 -20.59
CA LEU A 73 2.42 15.94 -19.60
C LEU A 73 2.52 17.33 -20.24
N HIS A 74 1.49 18.16 -20.04
CA HIS A 74 1.41 19.46 -20.66
C HIS A 74 0.98 20.57 -19.68
N GLY A 75 1.52 21.77 -19.87
CA GLY A 75 1.07 22.98 -19.17
C GLY A 75 0.97 22.86 -17.66
N ALA A 76 -0.23 23.04 -17.12
CA ALA A 76 -0.48 23.00 -15.68
C ALA A 76 -0.23 21.64 -15.01
N GLU A 77 -0.28 20.53 -15.78
CA GLU A 77 -0.03 19.19 -15.26
C GLU A 77 1.41 19.01 -14.77
N THR A 78 2.36 19.81 -15.26
CA THR A 78 3.77 19.73 -14.87
C THR A 78 4.09 20.46 -13.57
N ARG A 79 3.16 21.26 -13.02
CA ARG A 79 3.41 22.05 -11.82
C ARG A 79 3.72 21.16 -10.62
N GLY A 80 4.82 21.49 -9.93
CA GLY A 80 5.25 20.78 -8.73
C GLY A 80 5.77 19.37 -8.99
N LEU A 81 6.04 19.00 -10.24
CA LEU A 81 6.65 17.73 -10.59
C LEU A 81 8.15 17.90 -10.86
N VAL A 82 8.93 17.00 -10.31
CA VAL A 82 10.29 16.71 -10.77
C VAL A 82 10.20 15.64 -11.84
N ILE A 83 10.90 15.78 -12.95
CA ILE A 83 10.81 14.85 -14.08
C ILE A 83 12.20 14.45 -14.48
N ASP A 84 12.45 13.14 -14.42
CA ASP A 84 13.73 12.53 -14.73
C ASP A 84 13.57 11.43 -15.78
N GLN A 85 14.57 11.27 -16.63
CA GLN A 85 14.70 10.12 -17.51
C GLN A 85 15.73 9.16 -16.93
N LEU A 86 15.39 7.87 -16.95
CA LEU A 86 16.22 6.76 -16.53
C LEU A 86 16.59 5.92 -17.75
N SER A 87 17.67 5.17 -17.65
CA SER A 87 18.10 4.21 -18.68
C SER A 87 18.22 2.81 -18.12
N GLY A 88 18.17 1.81 -19.01
CA GLY A 88 18.32 0.40 -18.67
C GLY A 88 17.00 -0.36 -18.53
N PRO A 89 17.01 -1.57 -17.93
CA PRO A 89 15.80 -2.39 -17.75
C PRO A 89 14.77 -1.69 -16.89
N VAL A 90 13.50 -1.65 -17.34
CA VAL A 90 12.46 -0.74 -16.80
C VAL A 90 12.25 -0.93 -15.29
N ALA A 91 11.92 -2.13 -14.83
CA ALA A 91 11.62 -2.33 -13.42
C ALA A 91 12.84 -2.13 -12.50
N PRO A 92 14.04 -2.67 -12.80
CA PRO A 92 15.25 -2.38 -12.04
C PRO A 92 15.61 -0.89 -12.00
N ALA A 93 15.46 -0.16 -13.10
CA ALA A 93 15.74 1.27 -13.16
C ALA A 93 14.79 2.07 -12.24
N ILE A 94 13.49 1.73 -12.22
CA ILE A 94 12.50 2.36 -11.34
C ILE A 94 12.86 2.11 -9.87
N VAL A 95 13.13 0.85 -9.50
CA VAL A 95 13.45 0.48 -8.11
C VAL A 95 14.75 1.12 -7.65
N ALA A 96 15.82 1.04 -8.46
CA ALA A 96 17.10 1.68 -8.16
C ALA A 96 16.98 3.21 -8.00
N HIS A 97 16.12 3.85 -8.81
CA HIS A 97 15.84 5.28 -8.63
C HIS A 97 15.09 5.54 -7.30
N ALA A 98 14.07 4.75 -7.00
CA ALA A 98 13.32 4.87 -5.74
C ALA A 98 14.23 4.72 -4.52
N ASP A 99 15.12 3.72 -4.53
CA ASP A 99 16.11 3.52 -3.46
C ASP A 99 17.08 4.71 -3.36
N ARG A 100 17.61 5.19 -4.50
CA ARG A 100 18.55 6.32 -4.55
C ARG A 100 17.97 7.61 -3.96
N VAL A 101 16.68 7.87 -4.20
CA VAL A 101 16.00 9.06 -3.68
C VAL A 101 15.35 8.83 -2.31
N ASN A 102 15.48 7.62 -1.74
CA ASN A 102 14.79 7.19 -0.54
C ASN A 102 13.28 7.46 -0.63
N ALA A 103 12.67 6.92 -1.68
CA ALA A 103 11.25 7.14 -1.97
C ALA A 103 10.36 6.64 -0.83
N ALA A 104 9.41 7.46 -0.43
CA ALA A 104 8.37 7.06 0.53
C ALA A 104 7.34 6.11 -0.11
N LEU A 105 7.20 6.17 -1.45
CA LEU A 105 6.18 5.44 -2.19
C LEU A 105 6.53 5.39 -3.68
N ILE A 106 6.28 4.24 -4.32
CA ILE A 106 6.16 4.15 -5.78
C ILE A 106 4.68 4.09 -6.12
N ALA A 107 4.19 4.98 -7.01
CA ALA A 107 2.81 4.96 -7.46
C ALA A 107 2.74 4.68 -8.95
N MET A 108 2.00 3.64 -9.36
CA MET A 108 1.89 3.24 -10.76
C MET A 108 0.55 2.60 -11.08
N THR A 109 0.23 2.47 -12.37
CA THR A 109 -0.98 1.78 -12.80
C THR A 109 -0.71 0.28 -12.99
N THR A 110 -1.74 -0.53 -12.78
CA THR A 110 -1.66 -1.98 -13.01
C THR A 110 -1.48 -2.34 -14.48
N ARG A 111 -1.76 -1.41 -15.41
CA ARG A 111 -1.61 -1.56 -16.87
C ARG A 111 -0.95 -0.34 -17.49
N GLY A 112 -0.31 -0.43 -18.65
CA GLY A 112 0.35 0.58 -19.51
C GLY A 112 0.44 0.04 -20.95
N LYS A 113 1.44 0.46 -21.81
CA LYS A 113 1.58 0.25 -23.27
C LYS A 113 1.38 -1.16 -23.84
N THR A 114 1.70 -2.23 -23.13
CA THR A 114 1.59 -3.59 -23.66
C THR A 114 0.42 -4.31 -23.02
N ALA A 115 -0.79 -4.17 -23.58
CA ALA A 115 -1.93 -5.02 -23.21
C ALA A 115 -1.62 -6.46 -23.64
N TYR A 116 -1.14 -7.29 -22.71
CA TYR A 116 -1.01 -8.72 -22.94
C TYR A 116 -2.32 -9.37 -22.58
N GLN A 117 -2.95 -10.01 -23.55
CA GLN A 117 -4.22 -10.71 -23.37
C GLN A 117 -4.12 -11.71 -22.22
N GLY A 118 -4.99 -11.59 -21.21
CA GLY A 118 -5.17 -12.56 -20.15
C GLY A 118 -4.38 -12.35 -18.85
N ARG A 119 -3.49 -11.35 -18.72
CA ARG A 119 -2.80 -11.06 -17.45
C ARG A 119 -3.42 -9.87 -16.70
N THR A 120 -3.72 -10.08 -15.45
CA THR A 120 -4.34 -9.10 -14.55
C THR A 120 -3.36 -7.98 -14.13
N VAL A 121 -2.09 -8.32 -14.01
CA VAL A 121 -0.99 -7.41 -13.62
C VAL A 121 0.16 -7.60 -14.61
N ARG A 122 0.90 -6.52 -14.92
CA ARG A 122 1.97 -6.53 -15.91
C ARG A 122 3.30 -7.02 -15.36
N PRO A 123 4.19 -7.53 -16.25
CA PRO A 123 5.53 -7.97 -15.85
C PRO A 123 6.34 -6.86 -15.14
N VAL A 124 6.25 -5.61 -15.60
CA VAL A 124 6.95 -4.48 -14.96
C VAL A 124 6.40 -4.23 -13.56
N VAL A 125 5.06 -4.21 -13.41
CA VAL A 125 4.42 -4.03 -12.09
C VAL A 125 4.77 -5.20 -11.17
N GLU A 126 4.67 -6.44 -11.64
CA GLU A 126 5.04 -7.64 -10.88
C GLU A 126 6.51 -7.58 -10.42
N ALA A 127 7.41 -7.15 -11.31
CA ALA A 127 8.82 -7.02 -10.96
C ALA A 127 9.06 -5.90 -9.93
N VAL A 128 8.41 -4.72 -10.11
CA VAL A 128 8.53 -3.62 -9.14
C VAL A 128 8.00 -4.01 -7.78
N ILE A 129 6.78 -4.56 -7.67
CA ILE A 129 6.22 -4.95 -6.38
C ILE A 129 7.01 -6.07 -5.69
N SER A 130 7.71 -6.92 -6.45
CA SER A 130 8.53 -8.00 -5.89
C SER A 130 9.91 -7.55 -5.43
N THR A 131 10.40 -6.39 -5.87
CA THR A 131 11.77 -5.95 -5.61
C THR A 131 11.88 -4.58 -4.93
N ALA A 132 10.80 -3.79 -4.90
CA ALA A 132 10.79 -2.49 -4.24
C ALA A 132 10.97 -2.64 -2.73
N SER A 133 11.78 -1.78 -2.13
CA SER A 133 12.00 -1.67 -0.69
C SER A 133 10.96 -0.77 0.01
N CYS A 134 10.26 0.06 -0.75
CA CYS A 134 9.23 0.98 -0.26
C CYS A 134 7.82 0.52 -0.65
N PRO A 135 6.77 1.04 0.01
CA PRO A 135 5.37 0.79 -0.37
C PRO A 135 5.08 1.06 -1.84
N VAL A 136 4.14 0.30 -2.41
CA VAL A 136 3.72 0.48 -3.82
C VAL A 136 2.22 0.73 -3.88
N LEU A 137 1.82 1.86 -4.44
CA LEU A 137 0.43 2.23 -4.70
C LEU A 137 0.07 1.89 -6.14
N LEU A 138 -0.98 1.11 -6.30
CA LEU A 138 -1.43 0.63 -7.60
C LEU A 138 -2.84 1.11 -7.92
N VAL A 139 -3.01 1.61 -9.15
CA VAL A 139 -4.29 2.11 -9.65
C VAL A 139 -4.65 1.36 -10.93
N ARG A 140 -5.88 0.89 -11.02
CA ARG A 140 -6.42 0.35 -12.27
C ARG A 140 -6.82 1.49 -13.20
N PRO A 141 -6.46 1.46 -14.50
CA PRO A 141 -6.89 2.50 -15.44
C PRO A 141 -8.40 2.66 -15.52
N GLU A 142 -9.17 1.59 -15.31
CA GLU A 142 -10.63 1.61 -15.36
C GLU A 142 -11.28 2.50 -14.30
N ILE A 143 -10.58 2.79 -13.21
CA ILE A 143 -11.06 3.70 -12.17
C ILE A 143 -10.45 5.10 -12.26
N ALA A 144 -9.78 5.43 -13.37
CA ALA A 144 -9.08 6.71 -13.56
C ALA A 144 -9.96 7.93 -13.28
N GLN A 145 -11.22 7.90 -13.75
CA GLN A 145 -12.18 9.01 -13.54
C GLN A 145 -12.51 9.19 -12.06
N ARG A 146 -12.73 8.10 -11.33
CA ARG A 146 -12.96 8.15 -9.87
C ARG A 146 -11.75 8.75 -9.15
N VAL A 147 -10.54 8.28 -9.49
CA VAL A 147 -9.28 8.78 -8.90
C VAL A 147 -9.01 10.23 -9.25
N ALA A 148 -9.34 10.66 -10.48
CA ALA A 148 -9.15 12.05 -10.91
C ALA A 148 -9.97 13.05 -10.09
N GLY A 149 -11.15 12.65 -9.61
CA GLY A 149 -11.99 13.46 -8.74
C GLY A 149 -11.66 13.39 -7.23
N MET A 150 -10.67 12.60 -6.85
CA MET A 150 -10.32 12.43 -5.43
C MET A 150 -9.53 13.64 -4.90
N GLU A 151 -10.13 14.38 -3.99
CA GLU A 151 -9.47 15.47 -3.28
C GLU A 151 -8.98 15.06 -1.88
N ALA A 152 -9.62 14.05 -1.27
CA ALA A 152 -9.30 13.51 0.04
C ALA A 152 -9.54 11.98 0.07
N LEU A 153 -9.02 11.31 1.09
CA LEU A 153 -9.41 9.95 1.46
C LEU A 153 -10.46 10.05 2.57
N HIS A 154 -11.60 9.39 2.38
CA HIS A 154 -12.68 9.35 3.37
C HIS A 154 -12.79 8.00 4.05
N ARG A 155 -12.31 6.93 3.41
CA ARG A 155 -12.42 5.57 3.92
C ARG A 155 -11.28 4.68 3.45
N ILE A 156 -10.60 4.06 4.41
CA ILE A 156 -9.49 3.13 4.17
C ILE A 156 -9.90 1.74 4.66
N LEU A 157 -9.81 0.75 3.78
CA LEU A 157 -10.07 -0.66 4.10
C LEU A 157 -8.76 -1.42 4.29
N VAL A 158 -8.64 -2.14 5.42
CA VAL A 158 -7.47 -2.94 5.77
C VAL A 158 -7.90 -4.39 6.00
N PRO A 159 -7.74 -5.26 5.02
CA PRO A 159 -7.98 -6.69 5.18
C PRO A 159 -6.85 -7.34 5.99
N LEU A 160 -7.23 -8.25 6.89
CA LEU A 160 -6.34 -9.03 7.72
C LEU A 160 -6.68 -10.52 7.59
N ASP A 161 -5.67 -11.38 7.59
CA ASP A 161 -5.81 -12.85 7.56
C ASP A 161 -5.70 -13.48 8.95
N GLY A 162 -5.54 -12.66 9.99
CA GLY A 162 -5.34 -13.11 11.36
C GLY A 162 -3.91 -13.54 11.69
N ALA A 163 -2.99 -13.53 10.73
CA ALA A 163 -1.58 -13.80 11.02
C ALA A 163 -0.95 -12.63 11.80
N PRO A 164 0.00 -12.90 12.72
CA PRO A 164 0.71 -11.84 13.44
C PRO A 164 1.40 -10.83 12.51
N SER A 165 1.88 -11.27 11.35
CA SER A 165 2.52 -10.41 10.34
C SER A 165 1.52 -9.42 9.73
N SER A 166 0.26 -9.80 9.54
CA SER A 166 -0.75 -8.89 9.01
C SER A 166 -1.08 -7.74 9.97
N ALA A 167 -0.79 -7.89 11.26
CA ALA A 167 -0.90 -6.81 12.22
C ALA A 167 0.10 -5.66 11.96
N ALA A 168 1.21 -5.92 11.28
CA ALA A 168 2.23 -4.91 10.99
C ALA A 168 1.72 -3.79 10.06
N VAL A 169 0.70 -4.06 9.22
CA VAL A 169 0.10 -3.03 8.34
C VAL A 169 -0.87 -2.11 9.07
N ILE A 170 -1.36 -2.50 10.25
CA ILE A 170 -2.38 -1.76 10.99
C ILE A 170 -1.88 -0.36 11.36
N ARG A 171 -0.72 -0.27 11.98
CA ARG A 171 -0.19 1.01 12.45
C ARG A 171 0.10 2.00 11.32
N PRO A 172 0.80 1.62 10.24
CA PRO A 172 0.98 2.51 9.09
C PRO A 172 -0.33 2.94 8.43
N ALA A 173 -1.30 2.02 8.29
CA ALA A 173 -2.59 2.33 7.70
C ALA A 173 -3.45 3.25 8.60
N LEU A 174 -3.39 3.05 9.93
CA LEU A 174 -4.05 3.93 10.89
C LEU A 174 -3.43 5.34 10.88
N ASN A 175 -2.10 5.45 10.83
CA ASN A 175 -1.43 6.75 10.71
C ASN A 175 -1.87 7.49 9.43
N LEU A 176 -2.05 6.76 8.32
CA LEU A 176 -2.57 7.35 7.08
C LEU A 176 -4.02 7.81 7.25
N ALA A 177 -4.87 7.03 7.94
CA ALA A 177 -6.24 7.41 8.25
C ALA A 177 -6.29 8.66 9.14
N GLU A 178 -5.45 8.75 10.16
CA GLU A 178 -5.31 9.93 11.02
C GLU A 178 -4.92 11.18 10.21
N GLN A 179 -3.90 11.07 9.37
CA GLN A 179 -3.40 12.19 8.55
C GLN A 179 -4.43 12.68 7.53
N SER A 180 -5.25 11.77 6.99
CA SER A 180 -6.28 12.09 6.00
C SER A 180 -7.64 12.42 6.61
N GLY A 181 -7.85 12.12 7.90
CA GLY A 181 -9.18 12.19 8.53
C GLY A 181 -10.15 11.11 8.06
N ALA A 182 -9.64 10.04 7.45
CA ALA A 182 -10.44 8.96 6.88
C ALA A 182 -10.98 8.01 7.97
N ALA A 183 -12.16 7.45 7.74
CA ALA A 183 -12.63 6.30 8.50
C ALA A 183 -11.74 5.07 8.23
N PHE A 184 -11.54 4.26 9.25
CA PHE A 184 -10.65 3.11 9.24
C PHE A 184 -11.45 1.81 9.37
N ASP A 185 -11.59 1.10 8.27
CA ASP A 185 -12.34 -0.16 8.21
C ASP A 185 -11.36 -1.34 8.21
N VAL A 186 -11.54 -2.23 9.15
CA VAL A 186 -10.79 -3.48 9.24
C VAL A 186 -11.68 -4.62 8.79
N LEU A 187 -11.17 -5.46 7.89
CA LEU A 187 -11.86 -6.66 7.42
C LEU A 187 -11.06 -7.90 7.82
N TYR A 188 -11.65 -8.73 8.67
CA TYR A 188 -11.16 -10.07 8.91
C TYR A 188 -11.91 -11.07 8.03
N VAL A 189 -11.18 -11.91 7.30
CA VAL A 189 -11.76 -12.98 6.49
C VAL A 189 -11.35 -14.32 7.04
N ALA A 190 -12.29 -15.05 7.63
CA ALA A 190 -12.08 -16.42 8.04
C ALA A 190 -12.09 -17.32 6.79
N THR A 191 -10.96 -17.88 6.47
CA THR A 191 -10.86 -18.98 5.51
C THR A 191 -11.32 -20.26 6.18
N GLU A 192 -12.36 -20.85 5.62
CA GLU A 192 -13.06 -22.08 6.01
C GLU A 192 -12.70 -22.80 7.31
N ALA A 193 -13.76 -23.42 7.89
CA ALA A 193 -13.71 -24.32 9.01
C ALA A 193 -12.55 -25.33 8.94
N PRO A 194 -11.94 -25.69 10.07
CA PRO A 194 -10.89 -26.70 10.11
C PRO A 194 -11.38 -27.98 9.42
N ARG A 195 -10.59 -28.45 8.43
CA ARG A 195 -10.85 -29.74 7.80
C ARG A 195 -10.95 -30.79 8.90
N PRO A 196 -11.95 -31.66 8.87
CA PRO A 196 -12.00 -32.78 9.80
C PRO A 196 -10.66 -33.53 9.69
N SER A 197 -10.03 -33.76 10.84
CA SER A 197 -8.80 -34.55 10.91
C SER A 197 -9.07 -35.92 10.30
N GLU A 198 -8.20 -36.39 9.39
CA GLU A 198 -8.31 -37.72 8.85
C GLU A 198 -8.26 -38.73 10.02
N PRO A 199 -9.10 -39.80 9.99
CA PRO A 199 -9.11 -40.82 11.04
C PRO A 199 -7.72 -41.46 11.16
N GLY A 200 -7.07 -41.31 12.34
CA GLY A 200 -5.76 -41.92 12.64
C GLY A 200 -4.61 -40.95 12.90
N THR A 201 -4.79 -39.65 12.76
CA THR A 201 -3.80 -38.68 13.20
C THR A 201 -4.07 -38.33 14.68
N LEU A 202 -3.03 -38.46 15.52
CA LEU A 202 -3.02 -37.91 16.89
C LEU A 202 -3.02 -36.39 16.74
N ALA A 203 -4.21 -35.80 16.60
CA ALA A 203 -4.40 -34.38 16.63
C ALA A 203 -4.19 -33.89 18.06
N GLY A 204 -3.38 -32.84 18.23
CA GLY A 204 -3.47 -32.00 19.41
C GLY A 204 -4.92 -31.53 19.62
N PRO A 205 -5.30 -30.95 20.75
CA PRO A 205 -6.67 -30.66 21.10
C PRO A 205 -7.35 -29.92 19.94
N VAL A 206 -8.13 -30.68 19.17
CA VAL A 206 -9.03 -30.14 18.17
C VAL A 206 -10.22 -29.66 18.97
N TYR A 207 -10.41 -28.36 19.06
CA TYR A 207 -11.69 -27.81 19.45
C TYR A 207 -12.70 -28.16 18.34
N VAL A 208 -13.11 -29.41 18.32
CA VAL A 208 -14.24 -29.89 17.55
C VAL A 208 -15.43 -29.66 18.47
N ASP A 209 -16.19 -28.67 18.16
CA ASP A 209 -17.63 -28.64 18.28
C ASP A 209 -18.13 -27.20 18.45
N GLN A 210 -18.97 -26.82 17.54
CA GLN A 210 -19.88 -25.68 17.52
C GLN A 210 -19.42 -24.42 16.83
N PRO A 211 -19.39 -24.40 15.47
CA PRO A 211 -19.10 -23.21 14.68
C PRO A 211 -19.98 -22.00 15.00
N GLN A 212 -21.14 -22.22 15.58
CA GLN A 212 -22.12 -21.18 15.90
C GLN A 212 -21.96 -20.51 17.28
N TYR A 213 -21.14 -21.10 18.17
CA TYR A 213 -20.90 -20.52 19.50
C TYR A 213 -19.48 -20.01 19.72
N GLU A 214 -18.50 -20.40 18.91
CA GLU A 214 -17.11 -19.94 19.00
C GLU A 214 -16.87 -18.57 18.34
N TRP A 215 -17.78 -18.16 17.46
CA TRP A 215 -17.70 -16.91 16.74
C TRP A 215 -17.61 -15.66 17.62
N PRO A 216 -18.45 -15.50 18.66
CA PRO A 216 -18.30 -14.34 19.54
C PRO A 216 -16.95 -14.30 20.25
N THR A 217 -16.46 -15.46 20.72
CA THR A 217 -15.19 -15.56 21.45
C THR A 217 -13.98 -15.27 20.54
N TRP A 218 -13.99 -15.76 19.31
CA TRP A 218 -12.94 -15.47 18.34
C TRP A 218 -12.95 -14.01 17.91
N ALA A 219 -14.10 -13.44 17.66
CA ALA A 219 -14.24 -12.04 17.35
C ALA A 219 -13.78 -11.16 18.52
N GLU A 220 -14.13 -11.52 19.75
CA GLU A 220 -13.69 -10.85 20.99
C GLU A 220 -12.18 -10.97 21.17
N GLU A 221 -11.59 -12.14 20.95
CA GLU A 221 -10.13 -12.33 21.01
C GLU A 221 -9.41 -11.55 19.92
N PHE A 222 -9.94 -11.55 18.70
CA PHE A 222 -9.41 -10.75 17.61
C PHE A 222 -9.50 -9.25 17.92
N VAL A 223 -10.65 -8.77 18.39
CA VAL A 223 -10.86 -7.39 18.83
C VAL A 223 -9.92 -7.03 19.99
N SER A 224 -9.74 -7.94 20.95
CA SER A 224 -8.82 -7.74 22.07
C SER A 224 -7.38 -7.66 21.61
N ARG A 225 -6.91 -8.57 20.74
CA ARG A 225 -5.57 -8.54 20.16
C ARG A 225 -5.37 -7.30 19.25
N PHE A 226 -6.38 -6.98 18.47
CA PHE A 226 -6.41 -5.78 17.64
C PHE A 226 -6.32 -4.51 18.51
N GLY A 227 -7.12 -4.44 19.58
CA GLY A 227 -7.06 -3.37 20.59
C GLY A 227 -5.67 -3.24 21.22
N THR A 228 -5.02 -4.38 21.54
CA THR A 228 -3.65 -4.40 22.08
C THR A 228 -2.65 -3.83 21.07
N CYS A 229 -2.79 -4.15 19.77
CA CYS A 229 -1.95 -3.58 18.70
C CYS A 229 -2.15 -2.08 18.52
N LEU A 230 -3.34 -1.56 18.84
CA LEU A 230 -3.69 -0.14 18.71
C LEU A 230 -3.36 0.69 19.96
N GLY A 231 -3.14 0.03 21.11
CA GLY A 231 -2.92 0.67 22.40
C GLY A 231 -4.25 0.97 23.14
N GLU A 232 -4.17 1.23 24.45
CA GLU A 232 -5.33 1.41 25.34
C GLU A 232 -6.11 2.73 25.16
N ARG A 233 -5.85 3.48 24.07
CA ARG A 233 -6.49 4.79 23.81
C ARG A 233 -7.66 4.63 22.83
N PRO A 234 -8.71 5.47 22.96
CA PRO A 234 -9.71 5.58 21.90
C PRO A 234 -9.02 5.82 20.57
N LEU A 235 -9.47 5.10 19.53
CA LEU A 235 -8.91 5.29 18.19
C LEU A 235 -9.17 6.72 17.72
N PRO A 236 -8.19 7.36 17.10
CA PRO A 236 -8.28 8.78 16.72
C PRO A 236 -9.21 9.03 15.52
N VAL A 237 -9.65 7.95 14.87
CA VAL A 237 -10.56 7.99 13.70
C VAL A 237 -11.71 7.02 13.88
N PRO A 238 -12.87 7.26 13.23
CA PRO A 238 -13.96 6.32 13.20
C PRO A 238 -13.48 4.97 12.65
N THR A 239 -13.65 3.91 13.46
CA THR A 239 -13.15 2.57 13.13
C THR A 239 -14.27 1.55 13.18
N ARG A 240 -14.33 0.66 12.18
CA ARG A 240 -15.27 -0.45 12.12
C ARG A 240 -14.54 -1.75 11.84
N LEU A 241 -15.07 -2.84 12.39
CA LEU A 241 -14.59 -4.19 12.12
C LEU A 241 -15.65 -4.98 11.36
N PHE A 242 -15.26 -5.48 10.20
CA PHE A 242 -16.05 -6.42 9.41
C PHE A 242 -15.47 -7.81 9.55
N VAL A 243 -16.36 -8.77 9.71
CA VAL A 243 -16.00 -10.19 9.70
C VAL A 243 -16.75 -10.87 8.57
N ARG A 244 -16.04 -11.58 7.72
CA ARG A 244 -16.59 -12.32 6.58
C ARG A 244 -16.00 -13.71 6.50
N HIS A 245 -16.68 -14.59 5.78
CA HIS A 245 -16.23 -15.96 5.51
C HIS A 245 -16.00 -16.20 4.04
N GLY A 246 -15.15 -17.17 3.72
CA GLY A 246 -14.94 -17.68 2.38
C GLY A 246 -13.72 -17.12 1.67
N ASP A 247 -13.86 -16.83 0.38
CA ASP A 247 -12.76 -16.36 -0.45
C ASP A 247 -12.33 -14.93 -0.07
N PRO A 248 -11.06 -14.74 0.39
CA PRO A 248 -10.61 -13.42 0.85
C PRO A 248 -10.68 -12.35 -0.23
N ALA A 249 -10.34 -12.66 -1.47
CA ALA A 249 -10.35 -11.67 -2.53
C ALA A 249 -11.78 -11.21 -2.85
N VAL A 250 -12.76 -12.14 -2.82
CA VAL A 250 -14.18 -11.80 -3.00
C VAL A 250 -14.67 -10.91 -1.87
N ALA A 251 -14.38 -11.28 -0.63
CA ALA A 251 -14.79 -10.52 0.55
C ALA A 251 -14.21 -9.10 0.55
N ILE A 252 -12.91 -8.96 0.23
CA ILE A 252 -12.23 -7.65 0.14
C ILE A 252 -12.89 -6.77 -0.92
N LEU A 253 -13.08 -7.30 -2.12
CA LEU A 253 -13.68 -6.55 -3.24
C LEU A 253 -15.12 -6.15 -2.97
N HIS A 254 -15.90 -7.04 -2.34
CA HIS A 254 -17.30 -6.78 -1.97
C HIS A 254 -17.39 -5.65 -0.93
N ILE A 255 -16.65 -5.74 0.17
CA ILE A 255 -16.65 -4.69 1.21
C ILE A 255 -16.12 -3.37 0.66
N ALA A 256 -15.05 -3.40 -0.14
CA ALA A 256 -14.52 -2.19 -0.75
C ALA A 256 -15.54 -1.47 -1.64
N ALA A 257 -16.38 -2.23 -2.37
CA ALA A 257 -17.44 -1.68 -3.22
C ALA A 257 -18.66 -1.22 -2.38
N GLU A 258 -19.14 -2.07 -1.45
CA GLU A 258 -20.29 -1.81 -0.60
C GLU A 258 -20.09 -0.54 0.26
N GLU A 259 -18.93 -0.43 0.86
CA GLU A 259 -18.57 0.68 1.76
C GLU A 259 -17.98 1.89 1.05
N ASN A 260 -17.85 1.83 -0.28
CA ASN A 260 -17.25 2.89 -1.09
C ASN A 260 -15.85 3.27 -0.62
N SER A 261 -15.01 2.28 -0.32
CA SER A 261 -13.62 2.51 0.12
C SER A 261 -12.83 3.33 -0.92
N ASP A 262 -12.02 4.27 -0.44
CA ASP A 262 -11.17 5.11 -1.28
C ASP A 262 -9.76 4.52 -1.45
N LEU A 263 -9.38 3.64 -0.52
CA LEU A 263 -8.09 2.95 -0.52
C LEU A 263 -8.22 1.58 0.14
N ILE A 264 -7.65 0.56 -0.47
CA ILE A 264 -7.39 -0.73 0.17
C ILE A 264 -5.91 -0.78 0.53
N VAL A 265 -5.58 -1.14 1.77
CA VAL A 265 -4.20 -1.34 2.23
C VAL A 265 -3.98 -2.83 2.48
N LEU A 266 -3.06 -3.44 1.73
CA LEU A 266 -2.73 -4.85 1.83
C LEU A 266 -1.32 -5.04 2.38
N GLU A 267 -1.16 -6.06 3.23
CA GLU A 267 0.15 -6.61 3.54
C GLU A 267 0.79 -7.17 2.25
N TRP A 268 2.10 -6.94 2.10
CA TRP A 268 2.86 -7.48 0.99
C TRP A 268 4.15 -8.15 1.49
N ARG A 269 4.33 -9.42 1.10
CA ARG A 269 5.47 -10.26 1.52
C ARG A 269 6.50 -10.48 0.40
N GLY A 270 6.48 -9.65 -0.63
CA GLY A 270 7.46 -9.70 -1.72
C GLY A 270 7.25 -10.84 -2.72
N ARG A 271 6.24 -11.72 -2.58
CA ARG A 271 6.02 -12.87 -3.44
C ARG A 271 4.59 -12.96 -3.92
N LEU A 272 4.42 -13.24 -5.22
CA LEU A 272 3.11 -13.48 -5.84
C LEU A 272 2.71 -14.96 -5.86
N ASP A 273 3.36 -15.80 -5.05
CA ASP A 273 3.07 -17.23 -4.96
C ASP A 273 1.82 -17.52 -4.15
N PRO A 274 1.10 -18.63 -4.45
CA PRO A 274 -0.07 -19.03 -3.66
C PRO A 274 0.31 -19.33 -2.19
N PRO A 275 -0.63 -19.15 -1.25
CA PRO A 275 -2.00 -18.65 -1.46
C PRO A 275 -2.10 -17.13 -1.44
N HIS A 276 -1.21 -16.43 -0.73
CA HIS A 276 -1.30 -15.00 -0.47
C HIS A 276 -1.19 -14.14 -1.74
N GLY A 277 -0.21 -14.42 -2.59
CA GLY A 277 -0.01 -13.68 -3.84
C GLY A 277 -1.20 -13.78 -4.81
N TRP A 278 -1.98 -14.86 -4.74
CA TRP A 278 -3.18 -15.00 -5.55
C TRP A 278 -4.30 -14.04 -5.12
N VAL A 279 -4.49 -13.83 -3.81
CA VAL A 279 -5.43 -12.84 -3.27
C VAL A 279 -5.04 -11.45 -3.74
N VAL A 280 -3.75 -11.09 -3.59
CA VAL A 280 -3.22 -9.80 -4.04
C VAL A 280 -3.45 -9.59 -5.53
N LYS A 281 -3.08 -10.56 -6.39
CA LYS A 281 -3.31 -10.48 -7.85
C LYS A 281 -4.78 -10.23 -8.19
N ARG A 282 -5.68 -10.94 -7.53
CA ARG A 282 -7.11 -10.84 -7.79
C ARG A 282 -7.68 -9.49 -7.35
N VAL A 283 -7.25 -9.01 -6.17
CA VAL A 283 -7.63 -7.67 -5.70
C VAL A 283 -7.09 -6.60 -6.64
N LEU A 284 -5.79 -6.65 -7.02
CA LEU A 284 -5.19 -5.69 -7.96
C LEU A 284 -5.90 -5.67 -9.32
N GLY A 285 -6.45 -6.81 -9.77
CA GLY A 285 -7.17 -6.92 -11.03
C GLY A 285 -8.60 -6.38 -11.02
N SER A 286 -9.22 -6.25 -9.84
CA SER A 286 -10.66 -5.98 -9.73
C SER A 286 -11.04 -4.89 -8.73
N ALA A 287 -10.08 -4.35 -7.96
CA ALA A 287 -10.36 -3.35 -6.93
C ALA A 287 -11.12 -2.13 -7.47
N PRO A 288 -12.17 -1.68 -6.76
CA PRO A 288 -12.94 -0.50 -7.15
C PRO A 288 -12.24 0.81 -6.79
N CYS A 289 -11.13 0.75 -6.07
CA CYS A 289 -10.33 1.89 -5.60
C CYS A 289 -8.83 1.55 -5.69
N PRO A 290 -7.92 2.54 -5.50
CA PRO A 290 -6.49 2.31 -5.37
C PRO A 290 -6.13 1.27 -4.31
N VAL A 291 -5.03 0.55 -4.54
CA VAL A 291 -4.51 -0.47 -3.62
C VAL A 291 -3.08 -0.11 -3.22
N LEU A 292 -2.84 0.03 -1.93
CA LEU A 292 -1.52 0.25 -1.34
C LEU A 292 -0.97 -1.07 -0.81
N LEU A 293 0.17 -1.48 -1.33
CA LEU A 293 0.92 -2.63 -0.82
C LEU A 293 1.96 -2.14 0.19
N LEU A 294 1.86 -2.58 1.43
CA LEU A 294 2.83 -2.30 2.49
C LEU A 294 3.72 -3.51 2.71
N HIS A 295 5.03 -3.32 2.57
CA HIS A 295 6.00 -4.36 2.86
C HIS A 295 6.05 -4.63 4.37
N THR A 296 5.88 -5.90 4.75
CA THR A 296 6.17 -6.40 6.09
C THR A 296 7.43 -7.26 6.02
N VAL A 297 8.43 -6.84 6.75
CA VAL A 297 9.72 -7.56 6.88
C VAL A 297 9.59 -8.65 7.93
#